data_028735eb60f61240f280ce9cbceba768
#
_entry.id   028735eb60f61240f280ce9cbceba768
#
_cell.length_a   1.000
_cell.length_b   1.000
_cell.length_c   1.000
_cell.angle_alpha   90.00
_cell.angle_beta   90.00
_cell.angle_gamma   90.00
#
_symmetry.space_group_name_H-M   'P 1'
#
loop_
_entity.id
_entity.type
_entity.pdbx_description
1 polymer ?
#
loop_
_entity_poly.entity_id
_entity_poly.type
_entity_poly.pdbx_seq_one_letter_code
_entity_poly.pdbx_strand_id
1 'polypeptide(L)'
;MSEHALVRFEVEDGIGVITIDNPPVNALGPGVPEGIIAAVERGEADPNVKAMVLMGAGRSFIAGADIRQFGKPRATPARRTYDVLDQGTKPIVAAIHGFALGGGLENALACHYRIATDHPKTQLR
;
A
#
# COMPACT_ATOMS: atom_id res chain seq x y z
N MET A 1 -21.78 -1.50 13.38
CA MET A 1 -20.55 -2.25 13.64
C MET A 1 -19.48 -1.82 12.68
N SER A 2 -18.34 -1.55 13.17
CA SER A 2 -17.27 -1.18 12.28
C SER A 2 -16.40 -2.41 12.02
N GLU A 3 -16.26 -2.73 10.77
CA GLU A 3 -15.34 -3.77 10.40
C GLU A 3 -13.93 -3.20 10.36
N HIS A 4 -12.96 -4.05 10.66
CA HIS A 4 -11.57 -3.67 10.53
C HIS A 4 -11.25 -3.43 9.06
N ALA A 5 -10.92 -2.20 8.72
CA ALA A 5 -10.55 -1.86 7.36
C ALA A 5 -9.10 -2.28 7.11
N LEU A 6 -8.89 -3.11 6.08
CA LEU A 6 -7.55 -3.58 5.71
C LEU A 6 -6.70 -2.48 5.11
N VAL A 7 -7.31 -1.47 4.54
CA VAL A 7 -6.63 -0.28 4.02
C VAL A 7 -7.39 0.93 4.52
N ARG A 8 -6.70 1.80 5.24
CA ARG A 8 -7.29 3.04 5.74
C ARG A 8 -6.78 4.23 4.94
N PHE A 9 -7.63 5.24 4.80
CA PHE A 9 -7.27 6.49 4.15
C PHE A 9 -7.66 7.66 5.05
N GLU A 10 -6.67 8.49 5.37
CA GLU A 10 -6.87 9.68 6.20
C GLU A 10 -6.15 10.86 5.56
N VAL A 11 -6.69 12.06 5.74
CA VAL A 11 -6.07 13.28 5.21
C VAL A 11 -5.54 14.11 6.37
N GLU A 12 -4.26 14.43 6.32
CA GLU A 12 -3.59 15.27 7.32
C GLU A 12 -2.78 16.34 6.60
N ASP A 13 -3.12 17.59 6.81
CA ASP A 13 -2.37 18.75 6.26
C ASP A 13 -2.12 18.64 4.75
N GLY A 14 -3.14 18.22 4.02
CA GLY A 14 -3.02 18.09 2.57
C GLY A 14 -2.38 16.81 2.09
N ILE A 15 -2.06 15.89 3.00
CA ILE A 15 -1.45 14.60 2.67
C ILE A 15 -2.46 13.48 2.89
N GLY A 16 -2.71 12.69 1.86
CA GLY A 16 -3.52 11.49 1.97
C GLY A 16 -2.66 10.34 2.48
N VAL A 17 -2.93 9.84 3.67
CA VAL A 17 -2.18 8.74 4.28
C VAL A 17 -2.93 7.45 4.04
N ILE A 18 -2.31 6.55 3.29
CA ILE A 18 -2.86 5.22 2.97
C ILE A 18 -2.13 4.21 3.84
N THR A 19 -2.84 3.58 4.76
CA THR A 19 -2.25 2.64 5.70
C THR A 19 -2.78 1.23 5.44
N ILE A 20 -1.87 0.31 5.15
CA ILE A 20 -2.19 -1.11 5.03
C ILE A 20 -2.20 -1.71 6.44
N ASP A 21 -3.30 -2.33 6.82
CA ASP A 21 -3.44 -2.93 8.16
C ASP A 21 -4.05 -4.32 8.03
N ASN A 22 -3.22 -5.26 7.61
CA ASN A 22 -3.59 -6.66 7.44
C ASN A 22 -2.61 -7.53 8.24
N PRO A 23 -2.78 -7.61 9.57
CA PRO A 23 -1.86 -8.33 10.44
C PRO A 23 -1.71 -9.81 10.02
N PRO A 24 -0.58 -10.43 10.33
CA PRO A 24 0.56 -9.89 11.10
C PRO A 24 1.57 -9.11 10.28
N VAL A 25 1.63 -9.30 8.96
CA VAL A 25 2.75 -8.79 8.14
C VAL A 25 2.27 -8.01 6.91
N ASN A 26 1.00 -7.65 6.87
CA ASN A 26 0.45 -6.88 5.75
C ASN A 26 0.60 -7.58 4.40
N ALA A 27 0.23 -8.87 4.36
CA ALA A 27 0.23 -9.61 3.10
C ALA A 27 -0.82 -9.05 2.14
N LEU A 28 -0.57 -9.20 0.84
CA LEU A 28 -1.49 -8.78 -0.22
C LEU A 28 -2.63 -9.80 -0.39
N GLY A 29 -3.38 -10.03 0.68
CA GLY A 29 -4.53 -10.90 0.67
C GLY A 29 -5.76 -10.21 0.08
N PRO A 30 -6.89 -10.96 0.03
CA PRO A 30 -8.15 -10.41 -0.52
C PRO A 30 -8.54 -9.12 0.18
N GLY A 31 -8.90 -8.12 -0.62
CA GLY A 31 -9.30 -6.80 -0.13
C GLY A 31 -8.18 -5.78 -0.04
N VAL A 32 -6.92 -6.21 0.03
CA VAL A 32 -5.81 -5.25 0.14
C VAL A 32 -5.54 -4.55 -1.19
N PRO A 33 -5.37 -5.24 -2.33
CA PRO A 33 -5.19 -4.54 -3.60
C PRO A 33 -6.36 -3.60 -3.93
N GLU A 34 -7.58 -4.07 -3.72
CA GLU A 34 -8.78 -3.28 -3.95
C GLU A 34 -8.81 -2.04 -3.07
N GLY A 35 -8.41 -2.20 -1.81
CA GLY A 35 -8.35 -1.09 -0.86
C GLY A 35 -7.30 -0.05 -1.24
N ILE A 36 -6.15 -0.48 -1.74
CA ILE A 36 -5.10 0.43 -2.21
C ILE A 36 -5.63 1.26 -3.38
N ILE A 37 -6.25 0.59 -4.36
CA ILE A 37 -6.80 1.27 -5.54
C ILE A 37 -7.85 2.29 -5.12
N ALA A 38 -8.78 1.89 -4.25
CA ALA A 38 -9.84 2.78 -3.78
C ALA A 38 -9.27 4.00 -3.05
N ALA A 39 -8.24 3.79 -2.22
CA ALA A 39 -7.60 4.87 -1.47
C ALA A 39 -6.89 5.86 -2.40
N VAL A 40 -6.16 5.36 -3.39
CA VAL A 40 -5.48 6.22 -4.37
C VAL A 40 -6.50 7.02 -5.17
N GLU A 41 -7.55 6.37 -5.64
CA GLU A 41 -8.60 7.06 -6.40
C GLU A 41 -9.28 8.13 -5.56
N ARG A 42 -9.51 7.86 -4.29
CA ARG A 42 -10.08 8.84 -3.36
C ARG A 42 -9.15 10.03 -3.18
N GLY A 43 -7.85 9.77 -3.01
CA GLY A 43 -6.86 10.85 -2.87
C GLY A 43 -6.71 11.68 -4.13
N GLU A 44 -6.74 11.04 -5.30
CA GLU A 44 -6.67 11.74 -6.57
C GLU A 44 -7.88 12.68 -6.78
N ALA A 45 -9.05 12.27 -6.31
CA ALA A 45 -10.27 13.04 -6.49
C ALA A 45 -10.46 14.17 -5.47
N ASP A 46 -9.73 14.14 -4.35
CA ASP A 46 -9.91 15.10 -3.27
C ASP A 46 -9.06 16.35 -3.51
N PRO A 47 -9.68 17.53 -3.71
CA PRO A 47 -8.92 18.76 -3.96
C PRO A 47 -8.05 19.20 -2.77
N ASN A 48 -8.32 18.70 -1.58
CA ASN A 48 -7.51 18.99 -0.40
C ASN A 48 -6.27 18.11 -0.27
N VAL A 49 -6.17 17.07 -1.09
CA VAL A 49 -5.01 16.16 -1.09
C VAL A 49 -4.03 16.61 -2.17
N LYS A 50 -2.81 16.94 -1.76
CA LYS A 50 -1.75 17.37 -2.68
C LYS A 50 -0.76 16.26 -2.98
N ALA A 51 -0.61 15.33 -2.06
CA ALA A 51 0.29 14.18 -2.19
C ALA A 51 -0.21 13.06 -1.28
N MET A 52 0.30 11.86 -1.49
CA MET A 52 -0.10 10.70 -0.70
C MET A 52 1.11 9.95 -0.17
N VAL A 53 0.91 9.24 0.93
CA VAL A 53 1.90 8.34 1.51
C VAL A 53 1.28 6.95 1.63
N LEU A 54 2.00 5.94 1.17
CA LEU A 54 1.62 4.54 1.34
C LEU A 54 2.50 3.94 2.43
N MET A 55 1.90 3.39 3.46
CA MET A 55 2.63 2.82 4.58
C MET A 55 1.91 1.60 5.15
N GLY A 56 2.60 0.85 5.98
CA GLY A 56 2.02 -0.30 6.68
C GLY A 56 1.87 -0.03 8.17
N ALA A 57 0.80 -0.54 8.75
CA ALA A 57 0.64 -0.56 10.20
C ALA A 57 1.46 -1.71 10.79
N GLY A 58 1.84 -1.58 12.05
CA GLY A 58 2.55 -2.64 12.76
C GLY A 58 4.01 -2.74 12.34
N ARG A 59 4.48 -3.98 12.13
CA ARG A 59 5.91 -4.27 11.99
C ARG A 59 6.45 -4.28 10.58
N SER A 60 5.59 -4.18 9.57
CA SER A 60 5.99 -4.31 8.18
C SER A 60 5.29 -3.31 7.29
N PHE A 61 5.95 -2.98 6.19
CA PHE A 61 5.31 -2.29 5.09
C PHE A 61 4.32 -3.25 4.42
N ILE A 62 4.76 -4.07 3.50
CA ILE A 62 3.94 -5.12 2.87
C ILE A 62 4.84 -6.33 2.66
N ALA A 63 4.46 -7.46 3.23
CA ALA A 63 5.32 -8.66 3.20
C ALA A 63 5.09 -9.55 1.98
N GLY A 64 4.36 -9.07 0.97
CA GLY A 64 4.21 -9.77 -0.28
C GLY A 64 2.88 -10.52 -0.41
N ALA A 65 2.83 -11.48 -1.33
CA ALA A 65 1.61 -12.21 -1.60
C ALA A 65 1.18 -13.06 -0.40
N ASP A 66 -0.14 -13.19 -0.23
CA ASP A 66 -0.68 -14.10 0.76
C ASP A 66 -0.58 -15.53 0.20
N ILE A 67 0.26 -16.34 0.82
CA ILE A 67 0.51 -17.71 0.34
C ILE A 67 -0.76 -18.57 0.32
N ARG A 68 -1.76 -18.21 1.14
CA ARG A 68 -3.04 -18.92 1.15
C ARG A 68 -3.82 -18.73 -0.14
N GLN A 69 -3.44 -17.74 -0.94
CA GLN A 69 -4.11 -17.44 -2.21
C GLN A 69 -3.40 -18.05 -3.41
N PHE A 70 -2.29 -18.76 -3.21
CA PHE A 70 -1.58 -19.40 -4.31
C PHE A 70 -2.49 -20.43 -4.98
N GLY A 71 -2.52 -20.38 -6.32
CA GLY A 71 -3.36 -21.26 -7.12
C GLY A 71 -4.82 -20.82 -7.23
N LYS A 72 -5.20 -19.71 -6.59
CA LYS A 72 -6.56 -19.18 -6.66
C LYS A 72 -6.61 -17.98 -7.59
N PRO A 73 -7.73 -17.78 -8.31
CA PRO A 73 -7.89 -16.58 -9.13
C PRO A 73 -7.85 -15.32 -8.25
N ARG A 74 -7.27 -14.27 -8.79
CA ARG A 74 -7.28 -12.95 -8.13
C ARG A 74 -8.49 -12.16 -8.59
N ALA A 75 -9.20 -11.53 -7.64
CA ALA A 75 -10.28 -10.62 -7.97
C ALA A 75 -9.75 -9.38 -8.69
N THR A 76 -8.57 -8.89 -8.28
CA THR A 76 -7.91 -7.75 -8.90
C THR A 76 -6.50 -8.16 -9.31
N PRO A 77 -6.14 -8.04 -10.60
CA PRO A 77 -4.78 -8.32 -11.03
C PRO A 77 -3.78 -7.39 -10.35
N ALA A 78 -2.62 -7.94 -9.98
CA ALA A 78 -1.54 -7.15 -9.36
C ALA A 78 -1.16 -5.94 -10.20
N ARG A 79 -1.15 -6.11 -11.52
CA ARG A 79 -0.81 -5.04 -12.47
C ARG A 79 -1.69 -3.82 -12.31
N ARG A 80 -3.00 -4.00 -12.03
CA ARG A 80 -3.90 -2.87 -11.85
C ARG A 80 -3.48 -2.00 -10.67
N THR A 81 -3.06 -2.61 -9.56
CA THR A 81 -2.56 -1.85 -8.41
C THR A 81 -1.31 -1.05 -8.78
N TYR A 82 -0.37 -1.68 -9.47
CA TYR A 82 0.87 -1.01 -9.88
C TYR A 82 0.58 0.15 -10.83
N ASP A 83 -0.32 -0.06 -11.79
CA ASP A 83 -0.69 0.98 -12.74
C ASP A 83 -1.34 2.17 -12.05
N VAL A 84 -2.24 1.91 -11.10
CA VAL A 84 -2.93 2.98 -10.36
C VAL A 84 -1.91 3.80 -9.54
N LEU A 85 -0.95 3.14 -8.91
CA LEU A 85 0.10 3.84 -8.16
C LEU A 85 1.00 4.66 -9.08
N ASP A 86 1.42 4.07 -10.20
CA ASP A 86 2.36 4.68 -11.11
C ASP A 86 1.78 5.85 -11.90
N GLN A 87 0.53 5.71 -12.34
CA GLN A 87 -0.10 6.65 -13.28
C GLN A 87 -0.85 7.79 -12.61
N GLY A 88 -0.89 7.84 -11.28
CA GLY A 88 -1.55 8.92 -10.57
C GLY A 88 -0.89 10.27 -10.85
N THR A 89 -1.69 11.33 -10.83
CA THR A 89 -1.19 12.69 -11.10
C THR A 89 -0.55 13.32 -9.87
N LYS A 90 -0.90 12.84 -8.68
CA LYS A 90 -0.35 13.36 -7.43
C LYS A 90 0.81 12.49 -6.97
N PRO A 91 1.85 13.07 -6.35
CA PRO A 91 2.97 12.27 -5.85
C PRO A 91 2.52 11.27 -4.78
N ILE A 92 3.05 10.07 -4.85
CA ILE A 92 2.85 9.03 -3.84
C ILE A 92 4.21 8.57 -3.35
N VAL A 93 4.42 8.66 -2.04
CA VAL A 93 5.66 8.24 -1.39
C VAL A 93 5.40 6.92 -0.66
N ALA A 94 6.21 5.91 -0.91
CA ALA A 94 6.20 4.69 -0.12
C ALA A 94 7.09 4.91 1.10
N ALA A 95 6.50 4.83 2.29
CA ALA A 95 7.23 4.93 3.56
C ALA A 95 7.43 3.52 4.11
N ILE A 96 8.63 3.00 3.96
CA ILE A 96 8.94 1.59 4.20
C ILE A 96 9.60 1.40 5.56
N HIS A 97 9.02 0.50 6.36
CA HIS A 97 9.66 0.00 7.56
C HIS A 97 9.46 -1.51 7.61
N GLY A 98 10.41 -2.25 8.17
CA GLY A 98 10.33 -3.70 8.19
C GLY A 98 10.44 -4.29 6.78
N PHE A 99 9.50 -5.16 6.43
CA PHE A 99 9.59 -5.91 5.17
C PHE A 99 8.83 -5.26 4.03
N ALA A 100 9.48 -5.15 2.88
CA ALA A 100 8.85 -4.91 1.59
C ALA A 100 9.30 -6.04 0.67
N LEU A 101 8.51 -7.11 0.59
CA LEU A 101 8.91 -8.35 -0.07
C LEU A 101 8.02 -8.65 -1.26
N GLY A 102 8.59 -9.16 -2.34
CA GLY A 102 7.85 -9.57 -3.53
C GLY A 102 6.91 -8.48 -4.02
N GLY A 103 5.60 -8.77 -4.04
CA GLY A 103 4.58 -7.79 -4.43
C GLY A 103 4.58 -6.54 -3.56
N GLY A 104 5.03 -6.64 -2.29
CA GLY A 104 5.19 -5.48 -1.42
C GLY A 104 6.25 -4.53 -1.94
N LEU A 105 7.39 -5.05 -2.36
CA LEU A 105 8.42 -4.22 -2.98
C LEU A 105 7.95 -3.69 -4.33
N GLU A 106 7.23 -4.48 -5.10
CA GLU A 106 6.70 -4.03 -6.39
C GLU A 106 5.73 -2.86 -6.23
N ASN A 107 4.87 -2.89 -5.20
CA ASN A 107 4.01 -1.76 -4.89
C ASN A 107 4.84 -0.51 -4.52
N ALA A 108 5.90 -0.69 -3.73
CA ALA A 108 6.78 0.43 -3.39
C ALA A 108 7.46 1.01 -4.63
N LEU A 109 7.90 0.14 -5.54
CA LEU A 109 8.56 0.58 -6.78
C LEU A 109 7.59 1.31 -7.71
N ALA A 110 6.31 1.01 -7.65
CA ALA A 110 5.29 1.69 -8.44
C ALA A 110 4.99 3.10 -7.92
N CYS A 111 5.30 3.39 -6.66
CA CYS A 111 5.19 4.75 -6.12
C CYS A 111 6.24 5.66 -6.73
N HIS A 112 6.00 6.97 -6.66
CA HIS A 112 6.89 7.95 -7.30
C HIS A 112 8.18 8.15 -6.53
N TYR A 113 8.16 7.94 -5.21
CA TYR A 113 9.33 8.11 -4.36
C TYR A 113 9.28 7.12 -3.20
N ARG A 114 10.43 6.75 -2.65
CA ARG A 114 10.53 5.77 -1.57
C ARG A 114 11.41 6.31 -0.45
N ILE A 115 10.95 6.10 0.79
CA ILE A 115 11.73 6.36 1.99
C ILE A 115 11.74 5.05 2.78
N ALA A 116 12.88 4.66 3.29
CA ALA A 116 13.00 3.45 4.09
C ALA A 116 13.72 3.77 5.40
N THR A 117 13.30 3.09 6.48
CA THR A 117 13.99 3.23 7.76
C THR A 117 15.38 2.59 7.69
N ASP A 118 16.32 3.19 8.38
CA ASP A 118 17.66 2.62 8.54
C ASP A 118 17.67 1.72 9.79
N HIS A 119 17.07 0.55 9.65
CA HIS A 119 16.93 -0.42 10.74
C HIS A 119 17.34 -1.80 10.24
N PRO A 120 18.01 -2.63 11.07
CA PRO A 120 18.48 -3.96 10.64
C PRO A 120 17.38 -4.87 10.10
N LYS A 121 16.13 -4.67 10.54
CA LYS A 121 14.99 -5.48 10.09
C LYS A 121 14.31 -4.95 8.85
N THR A 122 14.73 -3.80 8.34
CA THR A 122 14.19 -3.25 7.09
C THR A 122 14.79 -4.01 5.93
N GLN A 123 13.95 -4.66 5.14
CA GLN A 123 14.40 -5.50 4.03
C GLN A 123 13.50 -5.26 2.81
N LEU A 124 14.15 -4.93 1.71
CA LEU A 124 13.51 -4.73 0.40
C LEU A 124 13.98 -5.85 -0.53
N ARG A 125 13.06 -6.77 -0.86
CA ARG A 125 13.39 -7.94 -1.69
C ARG A 125 12.33 -8.24 -2.72
#